data_6886d2faed5e6375a0777c54ba56733f
#
_entry.id   6886d2faed5e6375a0777c54ba56733f
#
_cell.length_a   1.000
_cell.length_b   1.000
_cell.length_c   1.000
_cell.angle_alpha   90.00
_cell.angle_beta   90.00
_cell.angle_gamma   90.00
#
_symmetry.space_group_name_H-M   'P 1'
#
loop_
_entity.id
_entity.type
_entity.pdbx_description
1 polymer ?
#
loop_
_entity_poly.entity_id
_entity_poly.type
_entity_poly.pdbx_seq_one_letter_code
_entity_poly.pdbx_strand_id
1 'polypeptide(L)'
;MSHTSEAFKKGKAMIAFLTAGVPSMEDTVKYVLDLEKAGVDLIEIGVPFSDPIADGPVIMEADVKALENHIHLPQVMELVKTLRTKTQIPIVLLTYYNPVFNYPSVRFFEEAKEIGIDGVIIPDLPFEEQGEIRPLADANGVDIIQMIAPTSEERIRESLRHATGFVYVVSSMGVTGMRGHIQTDLREIIRIARETTDTPLAIGFGIHTPEQAGRMAKLADGVITGSGVVDIINKNGSDASEKLTAYIRGLKAGMAQ
;
A
#
# COMPACT_ATOMS: atom_id res chain seq x y z
N MET A 1 2.51 10.97 -16.47
CA MET A 1 1.73 10.18 -15.50
C MET A 1 2.59 9.04 -15.08
N SER A 2 2.65 8.75 -13.80
CA SER A 2 3.43 7.63 -13.28
C SER A 2 2.73 6.29 -13.54
N HIS A 3 3.47 5.18 -13.44
CA HIS A 3 2.92 3.85 -13.64
C HIS A 3 1.91 3.47 -12.55
N THR A 4 2.08 3.95 -11.31
CA THR A 4 1.11 3.75 -10.22
C THR A 4 -0.26 4.36 -10.54
N SER A 5 -0.31 5.53 -11.17
CA SER A 5 -1.58 6.19 -11.55
C SER A 5 -2.34 5.44 -12.66
N GLU A 6 -1.67 4.54 -13.39
CA GLU A 6 -2.32 3.70 -14.41
C GLU A 6 -3.36 2.74 -13.84
N ALA A 7 -3.17 2.29 -12.58
CA ALA A 7 -4.13 1.44 -11.89
C ALA A 7 -5.55 2.04 -11.84
N PHE A 8 -5.67 3.37 -11.90
CA PHE A 8 -6.93 4.10 -11.77
C PHE A 8 -7.61 4.40 -13.11
N LYS A 9 -6.96 4.13 -14.25
CA LYS A 9 -7.50 4.47 -15.59
C LYS A 9 -8.70 3.61 -16.02
N LYS A 10 -8.83 2.41 -15.47
CA LYS A 10 -9.89 1.46 -15.84
C LYS A 10 -11.15 1.59 -14.97
N GLY A 11 -11.19 2.56 -14.07
CA GLY A 11 -12.27 2.77 -13.11
C GLY A 11 -11.76 2.74 -11.67
N LYS A 12 -12.59 2.28 -10.73
CA LYS A 12 -12.19 2.21 -9.32
C LYS A 12 -11.12 1.13 -9.12
N ALA A 13 -9.93 1.56 -8.67
CA ALA A 13 -8.81 0.66 -8.45
C ALA A 13 -9.00 -0.21 -7.20
N MET A 14 -8.69 -1.50 -7.31
CA MET A 14 -8.52 -2.40 -6.18
C MET A 14 -7.02 -2.55 -5.91
N ILE A 15 -6.59 -2.18 -4.72
CA ILE A 15 -5.21 -2.27 -4.26
C ILE A 15 -5.14 -3.33 -3.16
N ALA A 16 -4.18 -4.23 -3.25
CA ALA A 16 -3.97 -5.28 -2.25
C ALA A 16 -2.56 -5.22 -1.67
N PHE A 17 -2.49 -5.26 -0.34
CA PHE A 17 -1.24 -5.36 0.40
C PHE A 17 -1.00 -6.81 0.84
N LEU A 18 0.27 -7.24 0.80
CA LEU A 18 0.75 -8.45 1.44
C LEU A 18 2.20 -8.29 1.94
N THR A 19 2.54 -8.96 3.05
CA THR A 19 3.91 -8.99 3.56
C THR A 19 4.77 -9.96 2.75
N ALA A 20 5.95 -9.52 2.31
CA ALA A 20 6.89 -10.35 1.58
C ALA A 20 7.42 -11.51 2.42
N GLY A 21 7.56 -12.70 1.81
CA GLY A 21 8.19 -13.85 2.44
C GLY A 21 7.28 -14.65 3.38
N VAL A 22 5.98 -14.46 3.32
CA VAL A 22 5.02 -15.20 4.17
C VAL A 22 4.06 -16.01 3.27
N PRO A 23 4.01 -17.33 3.43
CA PRO A 23 4.90 -18.17 4.25
C PRO A 23 6.30 -18.34 3.64
N SER A 24 6.47 -18.04 2.34
CA SER A 24 7.73 -18.09 1.59
C SER A 24 7.79 -17.02 0.50
N MET A 25 8.97 -16.82 -0.07
CA MET A 25 9.13 -15.92 -1.23
C MET A 25 8.43 -16.47 -2.48
N GLU A 26 8.47 -17.77 -2.69
CA GLU A 26 7.79 -18.45 -3.79
C GLU A 26 6.27 -18.31 -3.67
N ASP A 27 5.72 -18.48 -2.48
CA ASP A 27 4.30 -18.26 -2.23
C ASP A 27 3.91 -16.78 -2.43
N THR A 28 4.78 -15.85 -2.03
CA THR A 28 4.54 -14.40 -2.27
C THR A 28 4.42 -14.13 -3.77
N VAL A 29 5.31 -14.67 -4.61
CA VAL A 29 5.21 -14.56 -6.08
C VAL A 29 3.89 -15.13 -6.57
N LYS A 30 3.50 -16.33 -6.12
CA LYS A 30 2.25 -16.98 -6.48
C LYS A 30 1.04 -16.11 -6.10
N TYR A 31 1.01 -15.57 -4.88
CA TYR A 31 -0.10 -14.76 -4.40
C TYR A 31 -0.25 -13.45 -5.14
N VAL A 32 0.85 -12.77 -5.49
CA VAL A 32 0.79 -11.57 -6.32
C VAL A 32 0.12 -11.88 -7.66
N LEU A 33 0.48 -12.97 -8.33
CA LEU A 33 -0.12 -13.36 -9.61
C LEU A 33 -1.59 -13.80 -9.47
N ASP A 34 -1.95 -14.43 -8.37
CA ASP A 34 -3.33 -14.84 -8.10
C ASP A 34 -4.22 -13.62 -7.78
N LEU A 35 -3.70 -12.64 -7.04
CA LEU A 35 -4.37 -11.37 -6.75
C LEU A 35 -4.60 -10.56 -8.03
N GLU A 36 -3.59 -10.46 -8.91
CA GLU A 36 -3.72 -9.82 -10.23
C GLU A 36 -4.82 -10.49 -11.07
N LYS A 37 -4.81 -11.82 -11.18
CA LYS A 37 -5.86 -12.59 -11.89
C LYS A 37 -7.25 -12.44 -11.25
N ALA A 38 -7.32 -12.19 -9.94
CA ALA A 38 -8.57 -11.93 -9.24
C ALA A 38 -9.12 -10.52 -9.49
N GLY A 39 -8.32 -9.63 -10.08
CA GLY A 39 -8.71 -8.28 -10.46
C GLY A 39 -8.13 -7.17 -9.58
N VAL A 40 -7.03 -7.42 -8.89
CA VAL A 40 -6.24 -6.35 -8.25
C VAL A 40 -5.56 -5.53 -9.35
N ASP A 41 -5.54 -4.21 -9.18
CA ASP A 41 -5.03 -3.25 -10.15
C ASP A 41 -3.65 -2.70 -9.76
N LEU A 42 -3.28 -2.81 -8.48
CA LEU A 42 -1.97 -2.43 -7.92
C LEU A 42 -1.66 -3.28 -6.68
N ILE A 43 -0.40 -3.71 -6.56
CA ILE A 43 0.09 -4.48 -5.42
C ILE A 43 0.96 -3.60 -4.52
N GLU A 44 0.66 -3.63 -3.22
CA GLU A 44 1.55 -3.12 -2.17
C GLU A 44 2.29 -4.30 -1.53
N ILE A 45 3.63 -4.29 -1.58
CA ILE A 45 4.48 -5.31 -0.96
C ILE A 45 5.08 -4.74 0.31
N GLY A 46 4.71 -5.31 1.45
CA GLY A 46 5.28 -4.97 2.75
C GLY A 46 6.70 -5.49 2.90
N VAL A 47 7.64 -4.59 3.19
CA VAL A 47 8.99 -4.94 3.60
C VAL A 47 8.97 -5.23 5.10
N PRO A 48 9.28 -6.47 5.55
CA PRO A 48 9.21 -6.81 6.96
C PRO A 48 10.11 -5.90 7.81
N PHE A 49 9.57 -5.43 8.94
CA PHE A 49 10.29 -4.55 9.85
C PHE A 49 10.00 -4.91 11.31
N SER A 50 11.00 -4.73 12.20
CA SER A 50 10.89 -5.12 13.61
C SER A 50 10.04 -4.17 14.45
N ASP A 51 9.92 -2.90 14.02
CA ASP A 51 9.29 -1.82 14.78
C ASP A 51 8.20 -1.11 13.98
N PRO A 52 7.16 -1.84 13.50
CA PRO A 52 6.21 -1.34 12.51
C PRO A 52 5.10 -0.51 13.19
N ILE A 53 5.38 0.76 13.49
CA ILE A 53 4.50 1.66 14.27
C ILE A 53 3.13 1.95 13.62
N ALA A 54 3.01 1.76 12.31
CA ALA A 54 1.77 1.98 11.56
C ALA A 54 0.93 0.72 11.37
N ASP A 55 1.46 -0.45 11.73
CA ASP A 55 0.84 -1.74 11.43
C ASP A 55 0.02 -2.30 12.57
N GLY A 56 -1.07 -2.97 12.22
CA GLY A 56 -1.89 -3.71 13.17
C GLY A 56 -1.37 -5.12 13.45
N PRO A 57 -1.91 -5.81 14.48
CA PRO A 57 -1.38 -7.09 14.96
C PRO A 57 -1.31 -8.18 13.89
N VAL A 58 -2.19 -8.18 12.90
CA VAL A 58 -2.20 -9.18 11.81
C VAL A 58 -0.99 -9.02 10.90
N ILE A 59 -0.63 -7.77 10.58
CA ILE A 59 0.54 -7.47 9.75
C ILE A 59 1.82 -7.67 10.55
N MET A 60 1.85 -7.21 11.81
CA MET A 60 2.98 -7.44 12.72
C MET A 60 3.32 -8.92 12.88
N GLU A 61 2.31 -9.80 12.96
CA GLU A 61 2.52 -11.26 13.00
C GLU A 61 3.20 -11.77 11.72
N ALA A 62 2.80 -11.24 10.56
CA ALA A 62 3.42 -11.61 9.29
C ALA A 62 4.88 -11.09 9.20
N ASP A 63 5.14 -9.88 9.68
CA ASP A 63 6.49 -9.32 9.72
C ASP A 63 7.42 -10.16 10.58
N VAL A 64 6.98 -10.59 11.76
CA VAL A 64 7.75 -11.48 12.63
C VAL A 64 8.11 -12.79 11.91
N LYS A 65 7.13 -13.44 11.26
CA LYS A 65 7.37 -14.67 10.49
C LYS A 65 8.36 -14.46 9.34
N ALA A 66 8.26 -13.34 8.63
CA ALA A 66 9.17 -13.03 7.53
C ALA A 66 10.59 -12.74 8.05
N LEU A 67 10.73 -12.01 9.15
CA LEU A 67 12.02 -11.72 9.78
C LEU A 67 12.70 -12.98 10.34
N GLU A 68 11.95 -13.93 10.89
CA GLU A 68 12.47 -15.25 11.29
C GLU A 68 13.06 -16.02 10.08
N ASN A 69 12.52 -15.79 8.88
CA ASN A 69 13.05 -16.33 7.62
C ASN A 69 14.12 -15.43 7.00
N HIS A 70 14.67 -14.46 7.72
CA HIS A 70 15.69 -13.51 7.28
C HIS A 70 15.31 -12.70 6.04
N ILE A 71 14.02 -12.39 5.88
CA ILE A 71 13.54 -11.54 4.80
C ILE A 71 13.69 -10.06 5.21
N HIS A 72 14.45 -9.33 4.44
CA HIS A 72 14.73 -7.90 4.59
C HIS A 72 14.63 -7.20 3.23
N LEU A 73 14.85 -5.90 3.17
CA LEU A 73 14.72 -5.10 1.95
C LEU A 73 15.46 -5.70 0.74
N PRO A 74 16.73 -6.18 0.83
CA PRO A 74 17.41 -6.78 -0.32
C PRO A 74 16.68 -7.98 -0.91
N GLN A 75 16.10 -8.87 -0.07
CA GLN A 75 15.33 -10.03 -0.54
C GLN A 75 14.03 -9.58 -1.20
N VAL A 76 13.39 -8.52 -0.70
CA VAL A 76 12.19 -7.94 -1.32
C VAL A 76 12.51 -7.31 -2.68
N MET A 77 13.67 -6.67 -2.85
CA MET A 77 14.13 -6.18 -4.15
C MET A 77 14.26 -7.33 -5.17
N GLU A 78 14.88 -8.45 -4.79
CA GLU A 78 14.98 -9.64 -5.64
C GLU A 78 13.61 -10.28 -5.93
N LEU A 79 12.68 -10.24 -4.98
CA LEU A 79 11.30 -10.66 -5.21
C LEU A 79 10.66 -9.84 -6.34
N VAL A 80 10.75 -8.51 -6.29
CA VAL A 80 10.18 -7.64 -7.33
C VAL A 80 10.81 -7.92 -8.69
N LYS A 81 12.12 -8.11 -8.76
CA LYS A 81 12.82 -8.48 -9.98
C LYS A 81 12.29 -9.81 -10.57
N THR A 82 12.03 -10.79 -9.69
CA THR A 82 11.39 -12.05 -10.10
C THR A 82 9.97 -11.83 -10.61
N LEU A 83 9.16 -11.01 -9.93
CA LEU A 83 7.81 -10.66 -10.34
C LEU A 83 7.77 -9.99 -11.71
N ARG A 84 8.70 -9.08 -12.00
CA ARG A 84 8.77 -8.38 -13.29
C ARG A 84 9.03 -9.28 -14.50
N THR A 85 9.52 -10.49 -14.27
CA THR A 85 9.57 -11.52 -15.34
C THR A 85 8.22 -12.13 -15.68
N LYS A 86 7.19 -11.89 -14.86
CA LYS A 86 5.88 -12.55 -14.92
C LYS A 86 4.70 -11.59 -15.03
N THR A 87 4.84 -10.36 -14.55
CA THR A 87 3.76 -9.36 -14.53
C THR A 87 4.29 -7.94 -14.69
N GLN A 88 3.42 -7.06 -15.22
CA GLN A 88 3.62 -5.62 -15.31
C GLN A 88 2.63 -4.85 -14.41
N ILE A 89 1.94 -5.53 -13.49
CA ILE A 89 1.07 -4.85 -12.52
C ILE A 89 1.86 -3.79 -11.74
N PRO A 90 1.34 -2.59 -11.50
CA PRO A 90 2.01 -1.61 -10.65
C PRO A 90 2.34 -2.18 -9.27
N ILE A 91 3.60 -2.01 -8.84
CA ILE A 91 4.10 -2.48 -7.55
C ILE A 91 4.62 -1.29 -6.74
N VAL A 92 4.09 -1.15 -5.54
CA VAL A 92 4.54 -0.18 -4.54
C VAL A 92 5.11 -0.94 -3.34
N LEU A 93 6.25 -0.52 -2.82
CA LEU A 93 6.76 -1.03 -1.55
C LEU A 93 6.17 -0.23 -0.40
N LEU A 94 5.62 -0.92 0.61
CA LEU A 94 5.34 -0.33 1.92
C LEU A 94 6.51 -0.69 2.83
N THR A 95 7.25 0.31 3.27
CA THR A 95 8.45 0.15 4.09
C THR A 95 8.55 1.27 5.11
N TYR A 96 9.43 1.12 6.09
CA TYR A 96 9.77 2.19 7.02
C TYR A 96 11.03 2.92 6.56
N TYR A 97 11.29 4.12 7.10
CA TYR A 97 12.42 4.92 6.65
C TYR A 97 13.78 4.27 6.97
N ASN A 98 13.88 3.62 8.13
CA ASN A 98 15.14 2.97 8.56
C ASN A 98 15.69 1.94 7.55
N PRO A 99 14.91 0.99 6.99
CA PRO A 99 15.38 0.10 5.93
C PRO A 99 15.91 0.83 4.69
N VAL A 100 15.24 1.90 4.26
CA VAL A 100 15.67 2.71 3.09
C VAL A 100 16.95 3.49 3.40
N PHE A 101 17.05 4.07 4.58
CA PHE A 101 18.22 4.81 5.02
C PHE A 101 19.46 3.90 5.11
N ASN A 102 19.33 2.69 5.69
CA ASN A 102 20.42 1.73 5.82
C ASN A 102 20.82 1.07 4.48
N TYR A 103 19.96 1.13 3.47
CA TYR A 103 20.23 0.63 2.11
C TYR A 103 20.93 1.64 1.21
N PRO A 104 21.67 2.54 1.59
CA PRO A 104 21.82 3.95 1.16
C PRO A 104 20.72 4.43 0.16
N SER A 105 20.04 5.49 0.50
CA SER A 105 18.83 5.95 -0.22
C SER A 105 19.07 6.21 -1.71
N VAL A 106 20.24 6.72 -2.09
CA VAL A 106 20.61 6.91 -3.51
C VAL A 106 20.54 5.59 -4.26
N ARG A 107 21.21 4.56 -3.76
CA ARG A 107 21.24 3.23 -4.35
C ARG A 107 19.85 2.59 -4.37
N PHE A 108 19.04 2.80 -3.32
CA PHE A 108 17.67 2.28 -3.26
C PHE A 108 16.83 2.76 -4.43
N PHE A 109 16.79 4.07 -4.70
CA PHE A 109 15.96 4.62 -5.79
C PHE A 109 16.48 4.28 -7.18
N GLU A 110 17.81 4.19 -7.36
CA GLU A 110 18.42 3.72 -8.62
C GLU A 110 18.04 2.26 -8.93
N GLU A 111 18.21 1.37 -7.97
CA GLU A 111 17.83 -0.04 -8.12
C GLU A 111 16.31 -0.21 -8.22
N ALA A 112 15.51 0.54 -7.48
CA ALA A 112 14.05 0.51 -7.57
C ALA A 112 13.56 0.78 -9.01
N LYS A 113 14.16 1.78 -9.67
CA LYS A 113 13.91 2.07 -11.09
C LYS A 113 14.32 0.91 -11.98
N GLU A 114 15.54 0.37 -11.79
CA GLU A 114 16.08 -0.70 -12.63
C GLU A 114 15.23 -1.97 -12.59
N ILE A 115 14.75 -2.33 -11.41
CA ILE A 115 13.94 -3.55 -11.22
C ILE A 115 12.43 -3.32 -11.43
N GLY A 116 12.00 -2.07 -11.59
CA GLY A 116 10.62 -1.72 -11.89
C GLY A 116 9.71 -1.62 -10.65
N ILE A 117 10.19 -1.09 -9.54
CA ILE A 117 9.35 -0.60 -8.44
C ILE A 117 8.79 0.73 -8.86
N ASP A 118 7.46 0.89 -8.78
CA ASP A 118 6.75 2.06 -9.28
C ASP A 118 6.57 3.14 -8.22
N GLY A 119 6.61 2.77 -6.94
CA GLY A 119 6.46 3.71 -5.84
C GLY A 119 6.81 3.12 -4.48
N VAL A 120 6.84 4.00 -3.48
CA VAL A 120 7.06 3.64 -2.08
C VAL A 120 6.06 4.36 -1.18
N ILE A 121 5.62 3.67 -0.13
CA ILE A 121 4.87 4.19 1.02
C ILE A 121 5.79 4.10 2.23
N ILE A 122 6.03 5.22 2.91
CA ILE A 122 6.91 5.30 4.10
C ILE A 122 6.13 5.97 5.23
N PRO A 123 5.38 5.21 6.05
CA PRO A 123 4.44 5.76 7.03
C PRO A 123 5.07 6.61 8.13
N ASP A 124 6.33 6.35 8.46
CA ASP A 124 7.11 7.07 9.48
C ASP A 124 7.91 8.25 8.92
N LEU A 125 7.77 8.58 7.63
CA LEU A 125 8.41 9.72 7.00
C LEU A 125 7.37 10.79 6.62
N PRO A 126 7.12 11.77 7.49
CA PRO A 126 6.17 12.83 7.19
C PRO A 126 6.65 13.70 6.02
N PHE A 127 5.71 14.41 5.40
CA PHE A 127 5.98 15.25 4.23
C PHE A 127 7.16 16.23 4.46
N GLU A 128 7.22 16.81 5.64
CA GLU A 128 8.24 17.81 6.03
C GLU A 128 9.67 17.25 6.02
N GLU A 129 9.82 15.93 6.22
CA GLU A 129 11.11 15.24 6.29
C GLU A 129 11.51 14.58 4.95
N GLN A 130 10.66 14.65 3.91
CA GLN A 130 10.92 14.01 2.62
C GLN A 130 12.00 14.71 1.77
N GLY A 131 12.52 15.87 2.23
CA GLY A 131 13.47 16.68 1.47
C GLY A 131 14.74 15.96 1.02
N GLU A 132 15.19 14.96 1.76
CA GLU A 132 16.38 14.16 1.43
C GLU A 132 16.12 13.11 0.34
N ILE A 133 14.93 12.50 0.32
CA ILE A 133 14.66 11.36 -0.58
C ILE A 133 13.80 11.73 -1.78
N ARG A 134 12.98 12.78 -1.70
CA ARG A 134 12.09 13.18 -2.80
C ARG A 134 12.85 13.48 -4.10
N PRO A 135 13.95 14.27 -4.10
CA PRO A 135 14.72 14.49 -5.33
C PRO A 135 15.27 13.20 -5.94
N LEU A 136 15.63 12.22 -5.10
CA LEU A 136 16.13 10.92 -5.56
C LEU A 136 15.00 10.08 -6.19
N ALA A 137 13.83 10.06 -5.56
CA ALA A 137 12.65 9.38 -6.07
C ALA A 137 12.20 9.99 -7.42
N ASP A 138 12.09 11.31 -7.50
CA ASP A 138 11.69 12.05 -8.71
C ASP A 138 12.67 11.80 -9.87
N ALA A 139 13.99 11.85 -9.61
CA ALA A 139 15.02 11.58 -10.62
C ALA A 139 14.97 10.15 -11.17
N ASN A 140 14.44 9.21 -10.40
CA ASN A 140 14.32 7.81 -10.78
C ASN A 140 12.91 7.41 -11.22
N GLY A 141 11.93 8.32 -11.17
CA GLY A 141 10.54 8.06 -11.57
C GLY A 141 9.80 7.11 -10.62
N VAL A 142 10.22 7.05 -9.36
CA VAL A 142 9.57 6.28 -8.29
C VAL A 142 8.66 7.22 -7.50
N ASP A 143 7.37 6.91 -7.42
CA ASP A 143 6.42 7.74 -6.67
C ASP A 143 6.62 7.59 -5.16
N ILE A 144 6.66 8.71 -4.42
CA ILE A 144 6.46 8.68 -2.96
C ILE A 144 4.98 8.89 -2.72
N ILE A 145 4.29 7.82 -2.36
CA ILE A 145 2.84 7.82 -2.12
C ILE A 145 2.56 8.58 -0.83
N GLN A 146 1.86 9.68 -0.96
CA GLN A 146 1.54 10.51 0.18
C GLN A 146 0.37 9.93 0.98
N MET A 147 0.56 9.77 2.28
CA MET A 147 -0.50 9.36 3.21
C MET A 147 -1.16 10.59 3.84
N ILE A 148 -2.49 10.57 3.91
CA ILE A 148 -3.27 11.53 4.69
C ILE A 148 -4.17 10.81 5.68
N ALA A 149 -4.28 11.39 6.88
CA ALA A 149 -5.11 10.91 7.96
C ALA A 149 -5.98 12.06 8.49
N PRO A 150 -6.99 11.80 9.32
CA PRO A 150 -7.74 12.85 10.00
C PRO A 150 -6.83 13.78 10.81
N THR A 151 -6.55 14.95 10.26
CA THR A 151 -5.71 16.00 10.85
C THR A 151 -6.21 17.38 10.42
N SER A 152 -5.46 18.46 10.65
CA SER A 152 -5.86 19.80 10.21
C SER A 152 -5.94 19.91 8.69
N GLU A 153 -6.87 20.73 8.20
CA GLU A 153 -7.03 21.01 6.76
C GLU A 153 -5.73 21.56 6.15
N GLU A 154 -5.06 22.50 6.86
CA GLU A 154 -3.80 23.08 6.43
C GLU A 154 -2.73 22.01 6.18
N ARG A 155 -2.58 21.05 7.12
CA ARG A 155 -1.62 19.97 6.99
C ARG A 155 -1.95 19.02 5.83
N ILE A 156 -3.24 18.72 5.61
CA ILE A 156 -3.68 17.93 4.45
C ILE A 156 -3.29 18.64 3.16
N ARG A 157 -3.59 19.92 3.04
CA ARG A 157 -3.29 20.70 1.83
C ARG A 157 -1.78 20.78 1.57
N GLU A 158 -0.99 21.01 2.62
CA GLU A 158 0.47 21.10 2.49
C GLU A 158 1.07 19.76 2.02
N SER A 159 0.68 18.66 2.64
CA SER A 159 1.19 17.33 2.29
C SER A 159 0.82 16.88 0.87
N LEU A 160 -0.24 17.42 0.29
CA LEU A 160 -0.72 17.04 -1.04
C LEU A 160 -0.17 17.89 -2.20
N ARG A 161 0.53 19.00 -1.92
CA ARG A 161 1.04 19.90 -2.98
C ARG A 161 1.94 19.20 -4.00
N HIS A 162 2.65 18.18 -3.58
CA HIS A 162 3.59 17.43 -4.40
C HIS A 162 3.24 15.94 -4.47
N ALA A 163 1.95 15.60 -4.25
CA ALA A 163 1.50 14.21 -4.34
C ALA A 163 1.65 13.66 -5.77
N THR A 164 2.24 12.48 -5.88
CA THR A 164 2.39 11.74 -7.15
C THR A 164 1.79 10.33 -7.00
N GLY A 165 1.57 9.66 -8.12
CA GLY A 165 1.02 8.31 -8.13
C GLY A 165 -0.43 8.26 -7.69
N PHE A 166 -0.64 8.05 -6.40
CA PHE A 166 -1.94 8.18 -5.74
C PHE A 166 -1.77 8.69 -4.30
N VAL A 167 -2.86 9.11 -3.68
CA VAL A 167 -2.90 9.51 -2.28
C VAL A 167 -3.53 8.39 -1.46
N TYR A 168 -2.83 7.91 -0.45
CA TYR A 168 -3.33 6.94 0.51
C TYR A 168 -4.15 7.64 1.61
N VAL A 169 -5.47 7.45 1.60
CA VAL A 169 -6.37 8.03 2.61
C VAL A 169 -6.61 7.01 3.72
N VAL A 170 -6.14 7.31 4.92
CA VAL A 170 -6.36 6.49 6.11
C VAL A 170 -7.78 6.72 6.64
N SER A 171 -8.65 5.70 6.58
CA SER A 171 -10.08 5.84 6.89
C SER A 171 -10.42 5.92 8.37
N SER A 172 -9.53 5.49 9.24
CA SER A 172 -9.69 5.65 10.69
C SER A 172 -8.33 5.71 11.35
N MET A 173 -8.19 6.51 12.40
CA MET A 173 -7.09 6.35 13.33
C MET A 173 -7.38 5.11 14.18
N GLY A 174 -7.10 3.93 13.62
CA GLY A 174 -7.28 2.67 14.28
C GLY A 174 -6.15 2.39 15.25
N VAL A 175 -6.27 2.94 16.45
CA VAL A 175 -5.82 2.27 17.67
C VAL A 175 -6.95 2.47 18.66
N THR A 176 -7.65 1.39 18.97
CA THR A 176 -8.68 1.30 19.99
C THR A 176 -8.15 1.76 21.34
N GLY A 177 -8.46 2.99 21.71
CA GLY A 177 -8.17 3.54 23.01
C GLY A 177 -9.10 4.70 23.28
N MET A 178 -10.07 4.47 24.20
CA MET A 178 -11.00 5.40 24.80
C MET A 178 -10.63 6.89 24.69
N ARG A 179 -11.08 7.55 23.61
CA ARG A 179 -11.36 9.00 23.59
C ARG A 179 -12.55 9.21 22.70
N GLY A 180 -13.61 9.87 23.28
CA GLY A 180 -14.86 10.12 22.62
C GLY A 180 -14.70 10.86 21.29
N HIS A 181 -15.47 10.43 20.31
CA HIS A 181 -15.91 11.10 19.11
C HIS A 181 -15.04 12.25 18.56
N ILE A 182 -14.00 11.90 17.79
CA ILE A 182 -13.66 12.65 16.59
C ILE A 182 -13.97 11.70 15.43
N GLN A 183 -15.23 11.62 15.05
CA GLN A 183 -15.61 11.22 13.70
C GLN A 183 -15.26 12.41 12.80
N THR A 184 -13.98 12.54 12.47
CA THR A 184 -13.62 13.39 11.35
C THR A 184 -14.28 12.75 10.13
N ASP A 185 -15.23 13.45 9.53
CA ASP A 185 -15.97 12.90 8.40
C ASP A 185 -14.98 12.64 7.27
N LEU A 186 -14.83 11.38 6.89
CA LEU A 186 -13.95 10.96 5.78
C LEU A 186 -14.28 11.73 4.49
N ARG A 187 -15.53 12.14 4.32
CA ARG A 187 -15.99 12.97 3.20
C ARG A 187 -15.32 14.35 3.21
N GLU A 188 -15.11 14.91 4.39
CA GLU A 188 -14.45 16.21 4.53
C GLU A 188 -12.96 16.11 4.14
N ILE A 189 -12.26 15.07 4.56
CA ILE A 189 -10.87 14.82 4.16
C ILE A 189 -10.77 14.67 2.64
N ILE A 190 -11.67 13.90 2.04
CA ILE A 190 -11.72 13.70 0.59
C ILE A 190 -12.05 15.00 -0.14
N ARG A 191 -12.97 15.82 0.38
CA ARG A 191 -13.27 17.15 -0.20
C ARG A 191 -12.03 18.03 -0.22
N ILE A 192 -11.33 18.15 0.92
CA ILE A 192 -10.09 18.93 1.03
C ILE A 192 -9.04 18.40 0.05
N ALA A 193 -8.86 17.09 -0.03
CA ALA A 193 -7.90 16.48 -0.94
C ALA A 193 -8.24 16.80 -2.41
N ARG A 194 -9.51 16.66 -2.81
CA ARG A 194 -9.96 16.98 -4.18
C ARG A 194 -9.80 18.45 -4.58
N GLU A 195 -9.90 19.36 -3.61
CA GLU A 195 -9.64 20.79 -3.84
C GLU A 195 -8.15 21.13 -3.98
N THR A 196 -7.28 20.20 -3.56
CA THR A 196 -5.83 20.43 -3.49
C THR A 196 -5.07 19.73 -4.60
N THR A 197 -5.51 18.54 -5.03
CA THR A 197 -4.80 17.73 -6.03
C THR A 197 -5.76 16.95 -6.92
N ASP A 198 -5.35 16.76 -8.19
CA ASP A 198 -5.99 15.85 -9.14
C ASP A 198 -5.47 14.40 -9.03
N THR A 199 -4.51 14.15 -8.14
CA THR A 199 -3.93 12.82 -7.91
C THR A 199 -5.02 11.88 -7.39
N PRO A 200 -5.16 10.65 -7.93
CA PRO A 200 -6.17 9.69 -7.49
C PRO A 200 -6.11 9.42 -5.99
N LEU A 201 -7.27 9.26 -5.36
CA LEU A 201 -7.38 8.97 -3.94
C LEU A 201 -7.76 7.49 -3.73
N ALA A 202 -7.01 6.76 -2.90
CA ALA A 202 -7.34 5.40 -2.50
C ALA A 202 -7.55 5.32 -0.99
N ILE A 203 -8.68 4.75 -0.55
CA ILE A 203 -9.01 4.62 0.87
C ILE A 203 -8.56 3.26 1.35
N GLY A 204 -7.75 3.26 2.42
CA GLY A 204 -7.30 2.07 3.13
C GLY A 204 -7.70 2.07 4.60
N PHE A 205 -7.36 0.99 5.29
CA PHE A 205 -7.62 0.68 6.70
C PHE A 205 -9.01 0.10 7.00
N GLY A 206 -9.01 -1.13 7.52
CA GLY A 206 -10.21 -1.79 8.02
C GLY A 206 -11.22 -2.25 6.97
N ILE A 207 -10.83 -2.30 5.69
CA ILE A 207 -11.70 -2.74 4.60
C ILE A 207 -11.51 -4.23 4.38
N HIS A 208 -12.54 -5.02 4.70
CA HIS A 208 -12.50 -6.48 4.62
C HIS A 208 -13.83 -7.12 4.22
N THR A 209 -14.89 -6.33 3.96
CA THR A 209 -16.15 -6.86 3.42
C THR A 209 -16.54 -6.16 2.11
N PRO A 210 -17.33 -6.83 1.23
CA PRO A 210 -17.82 -6.24 -0.01
C PRO A 210 -18.59 -4.93 0.20
N GLU A 211 -19.40 -4.87 1.26
CA GLU A 211 -20.20 -3.69 1.60
C GLU A 211 -19.31 -2.50 2.02
N GLN A 212 -18.24 -2.77 2.75
CA GLN A 212 -17.25 -1.73 3.10
C GLN A 212 -16.54 -1.24 1.84
N ALA A 213 -16.05 -2.15 1.00
CA ALA A 213 -15.40 -1.81 -0.26
C ALA A 213 -16.33 -0.96 -1.15
N GLY A 214 -17.59 -1.33 -1.29
CA GLY A 214 -18.58 -0.56 -2.06
C GLY A 214 -18.82 0.84 -1.51
N ARG A 215 -18.92 1.00 -0.19
CA ARG A 215 -19.05 2.33 0.44
C ARG A 215 -17.84 3.22 0.18
N MET A 216 -16.62 2.67 0.30
CA MET A 216 -15.38 3.43 0.08
C MET A 216 -15.17 3.76 -1.40
N ALA A 217 -15.49 2.85 -2.30
CA ALA A 217 -15.42 3.09 -3.75
C ALA A 217 -16.34 4.22 -4.24
N LYS A 218 -17.43 4.50 -3.53
CA LYS A 218 -18.30 5.67 -3.83
C LYS A 218 -17.66 7.01 -3.46
N LEU A 219 -16.69 7.01 -2.57
CA LEU A 219 -16.03 8.22 -2.06
C LEU A 219 -14.71 8.52 -2.78
N ALA A 220 -13.94 7.48 -3.13
CA ALA A 220 -12.59 7.60 -3.68
C ALA A 220 -12.42 6.89 -5.02
N ASP A 221 -11.23 6.99 -5.61
CA ASP A 221 -10.88 6.38 -6.90
C ASP A 221 -10.38 4.95 -6.75
N GLY A 222 -10.02 4.57 -5.53
CA GLY A 222 -9.54 3.23 -5.22
C GLY A 222 -9.84 2.82 -3.78
N VAL A 223 -9.71 1.50 -3.56
CA VAL A 223 -9.90 0.85 -2.26
C VAL A 223 -8.68 -0.03 -2.00
N ILE A 224 -8.14 0.06 -0.78
CA ILE A 224 -6.97 -0.71 -0.35
C ILE A 224 -7.39 -1.73 0.70
N THR A 225 -7.01 -2.99 0.51
CA THR A 225 -7.19 -4.07 1.49
C THR A 225 -5.84 -4.68 1.84
N GLY A 226 -5.52 -4.72 3.11
CA GLY A 226 -4.25 -5.28 3.63
C GLY A 226 -4.51 -6.41 4.62
N SER A 227 -4.96 -6.08 5.83
CA SER A 227 -5.13 -7.05 6.92
C SER A 227 -5.98 -8.27 6.55
N GLY A 228 -6.99 -8.11 5.68
CA GLY A 228 -7.80 -9.23 5.21
C GLY A 228 -7.03 -10.21 4.33
N VAL A 229 -6.15 -9.71 3.46
CA VAL A 229 -5.25 -10.53 2.62
C VAL A 229 -4.24 -11.25 3.50
N VAL A 230 -3.57 -10.53 4.40
CA VAL A 230 -2.54 -11.08 5.30
C VAL A 230 -3.14 -12.10 6.26
N ASP A 231 -4.33 -11.87 6.81
CA ASP A 231 -5.03 -12.82 7.68
C ASP A 231 -5.34 -14.14 6.96
N ILE A 232 -5.78 -14.07 5.70
CA ILE A 232 -6.00 -15.28 4.87
C ILE A 232 -4.68 -16.04 4.68
N ILE A 233 -3.59 -15.35 4.39
CA ILE A 233 -2.26 -15.95 4.22
C ILE A 233 -1.80 -16.58 5.55
N ASN A 234 -1.86 -15.84 6.66
CA ASN A 234 -1.45 -16.33 7.98
C ASN A 234 -2.19 -17.60 8.41
N LYS A 235 -3.48 -17.72 8.07
CA LYS A 235 -4.31 -18.86 8.44
C LYS A 235 -4.17 -20.07 7.53
N ASN A 236 -3.78 -19.87 6.27
CA ASN A 236 -3.81 -20.94 5.26
C ASN A 236 -2.44 -21.32 4.71
N GLY A 237 -1.38 -20.54 5.02
CA GLY A 237 -0.03 -20.81 4.51
C GLY A 237 -0.03 -20.93 2.98
N SER A 238 0.64 -21.91 2.43
CA SER A 238 0.80 -22.14 0.98
C SER A 238 -0.52 -22.49 0.24
N ASP A 239 -1.61 -22.77 0.98
CA ASP A 239 -2.93 -23.10 0.43
C ASP A 239 -3.88 -21.89 0.34
N ALA A 240 -3.38 -20.66 0.50
CA ALA A 240 -4.22 -19.45 0.55
C ALA A 240 -4.84 -19.03 -0.79
N SER A 241 -4.32 -19.46 -1.94
CA SER A 241 -4.66 -18.96 -3.29
C SER A 241 -6.14 -18.90 -3.62
N GLU A 242 -6.89 -19.98 -3.38
CA GLU A 242 -8.32 -20.01 -3.70
C GLU A 242 -9.12 -19.03 -2.84
N LYS A 243 -8.77 -18.94 -1.55
CA LYS A 243 -9.42 -18.03 -0.61
C LYS A 243 -9.08 -16.57 -0.91
N LEU A 244 -7.84 -16.27 -1.28
CA LEU A 244 -7.43 -14.93 -1.73
C LEU A 244 -8.20 -14.51 -2.97
N THR A 245 -8.28 -15.38 -3.97
CA THR A 245 -9.02 -15.13 -5.21
C THR A 245 -10.51 -14.87 -4.93
N ALA A 246 -11.14 -15.70 -4.11
CA ALA A 246 -12.56 -15.54 -3.74
C ALA A 246 -12.78 -14.24 -2.95
N TYR A 247 -11.90 -13.92 -2.03
CA TYR A 247 -11.95 -12.70 -1.22
C TYR A 247 -11.87 -11.43 -2.08
N ILE A 248 -10.87 -11.33 -2.97
CA ILE A 248 -10.72 -10.16 -3.87
C ILE A 248 -11.90 -10.02 -4.81
N ARG A 249 -12.37 -11.11 -5.41
CA ARG A 249 -13.55 -11.08 -6.29
C ARG A 249 -14.79 -10.58 -5.54
N GLY A 250 -14.96 -10.99 -4.28
CA GLY A 250 -16.04 -10.49 -3.41
C GLY A 250 -15.95 -8.99 -3.20
N LEU A 251 -14.77 -8.46 -2.85
CA LEU A 251 -14.57 -7.02 -2.67
C LEU A 251 -14.82 -6.24 -3.98
N LYS A 252 -14.30 -6.71 -5.11
CA LYS A 252 -14.53 -6.08 -6.43
C LYS A 252 -16.02 -6.06 -6.80
N ALA A 253 -16.74 -7.13 -6.53
CA ALA A 253 -18.19 -7.18 -6.75
C ALA A 253 -18.92 -6.13 -5.88
N GLY A 254 -18.49 -5.92 -4.65
CA GLY A 254 -18.99 -4.85 -3.78
C GLY A 254 -18.72 -3.45 -4.32
N MET A 255 -17.53 -3.22 -4.88
CA MET A 255 -17.15 -1.93 -5.47
C MET A 255 -17.96 -1.56 -6.72
N ALA A 256 -18.50 -2.54 -7.42
CA ALA A 256 -19.28 -2.34 -8.65
C ALA A 256 -20.76 -1.98 -8.39
N GLN A 257 -21.23 -2.03 -7.14
CA GLN A 257 -22.61 -1.67 -6.72
C GLN A 257 -22.71 -0.19 -6.33
#